data_4d2763bb827de8ecd4982f279d6e2b44
#
_entry.id   4d2763bb827de8ecd4982f279d6e2b44
#
_cell.length_a   1.000
_cell.length_b   1.000
_cell.length_c   1.000
_cell.angle_alpha   90.00
_cell.angle_beta   90.00
_cell.angle_gamma   90.00
#
_symmetry.space_group_name_H-M   'P 1'
#
loop_
_entity.id
_entity.type
_entity.pdbx_description
1 polymer ?
#
loop_
_entity_poly.entity_id
_entity_poly.type
_entity_poly.pdbx_seq_one_letter_code
_entity_poly.pdbx_strand_id
1 'polypeptide(L)'
;MPSTDLDAAGLANRIEELLDGIAENGGPGVAHAAEELVRVLMRFYGAGLEQVVAVAKAAAGDAVVHRLAADPLVAALLALHDLHPVPVEQRVEHALDTARRRLGSHGSGISLGEVDDDGAVHVLLAGGGCGSDTIKDVVAGAITELAPEVSGVVFDSEPAGPALLQIGMRRTAAT
;
A
#
# COMPACT_ATOMS: atom_id res chain seq x y z
N MET A 1 -27.66 -17.15 3.17
CA MET A 1 -26.48 -17.32 2.30
C MET A 1 -25.27 -17.13 3.16
N PRO A 2 -24.35 -18.10 3.33
CA PRO A 2 -23.11 -17.82 4.04
C PRO A 2 -22.33 -16.82 3.19
N SER A 3 -22.10 -15.63 3.74
CA SER A 3 -21.09 -14.71 3.21
C SER A 3 -19.75 -15.43 3.38
N THR A 4 -19.26 -16.01 2.30
CA THR A 4 -17.83 -16.36 2.24
C THR A 4 -17.13 -15.03 2.38
N ASP A 5 -16.49 -14.82 3.50
CA ASP A 5 -15.62 -13.64 3.74
C ASP A 5 -14.46 -13.78 2.73
N LEU A 6 -14.66 -13.22 1.53
CA LEU A 6 -13.63 -13.17 0.49
C LEU A 6 -12.68 -12.06 0.91
N ASP A 7 -11.62 -12.44 1.60
CA ASP A 7 -10.51 -11.57 1.92
C ASP A 7 -9.67 -11.31 0.66
N ALA A 8 -9.60 -10.04 0.24
CA ALA A 8 -8.86 -9.63 -0.96
C ALA A 8 -7.38 -10.02 -0.88
N ALA A 9 -6.75 -9.88 0.30
CA ALA A 9 -5.35 -10.27 0.50
C ALA A 9 -5.17 -11.79 0.37
N GLY A 10 -6.09 -12.59 0.91
CA GLY A 10 -6.05 -14.04 0.77
C GLY A 10 -6.23 -14.50 -0.68
N LEU A 11 -7.04 -13.79 -1.47
CA LEU A 11 -7.19 -14.07 -2.91
C LEU A 11 -5.94 -13.69 -3.69
N ALA A 12 -5.32 -12.54 -3.40
CA ALA A 12 -4.08 -12.12 -4.04
C ALA A 12 -2.95 -13.14 -3.78
N ASN A 13 -2.72 -13.52 -2.54
CA ASN A 13 -1.73 -14.54 -2.18
C ASN A 13 -1.99 -15.87 -2.90
N ARG A 14 -3.25 -16.26 -3.06
CA ARG A 14 -3.60 -17.49 -3.78
C ARG A 14 -3.30 -17.42 -5.27
N ILE A 15 -3.47 -16.26 -5.90
CA ILE A 15 -3.10 -16.04 -7.31
C ILE A 15 -1.57 -16.14 -7.46
N GLU A 16 -0.81 -15.52 -6.58
CA GLU A 16 0.67 -15.59 -6.58
C GLU A 16 1.16 -17.04 -6.43
N GLU A 17 0.66 -17.79 -5.43
CA GLU A 17 1.00 -19.21 -5.26
C GLU A 17 0.72 -20.05 -6.51
N LEU A 18 -0.37 -19.79 -7.23
CA LEU A 18 -0.72 -20.49 -8.44
C LEU A 18 0.21 -20.14 -9.61
N LEU A 19 0.57 -18.86 -9.75
CA LEU A 19 1.50 -18.41 -10.77
C LEU A 19 2.90 -18.97 -10.54
N ASP A 20 3.38 -18.95 -9.29
CA ASP A 20 4.67 -19.56 -8.91
C ASP A 20 4.67 -21.06 -9.19
N GLY A 21 3.63 -21.78 -8.80
CA GLY A 21 3.48 -23.21 -9.09
C GLY A 21 3.46 -23.52 -10.60
N ILE A 22 2.89 -22.64 -11.41
CA ILE A 22 2.91 -22.76 -12.88
C ILE A 22 4.31 -22.46 -13.42
N ALA A 23 5.00 -21.43 -12.88
CA ALA A 23 6.35 -21.09 -13.30
C ALA A 23 7.35 -22.20 -13.00
N GLU A 24 7.24 -22.84 -11.83
CA GLU A 24 8.12 -23.94 -11.41
C GLU A 24 7.91 -25.23 -12.21
N ASN A 25 6.65 -25.56 -12.54
CA ASN A 25 6.29 -26.88 -13.09
C ASN A 25 5.93 -26.85 -14.58
N GLY A 26 5.52 -25.71 -15.12
CA GLY A 26 4.98 -25.58 -16.47
C GLY A 26 6.00 -25.21 -17.56
N GLY A 27 7.19 -24.80 -17.18
CA GLY A 27 8.19 -24.24 -18.08
C GLY A 27 7.83 -22.82 -18.57
N PRO A 28 8.79 -22.12 -19.22
CA PRO A 28 8.67 -20.69 -19.50
C PRO A 28 7.50 -20.31 -20.43
N GLY A 29 7.13 -21.18 -21.36
CA GLY A 29 6.00 -20.92 -22.26
C GLY A 29 4.64 -20.98 -21.57
N VAL A 30 4.48 -21.86 -20.58
CA VAL A 30 3.22 -21.99 -19.81
C VAL A 30 3.10 -20.85 -18.80
N ALA A 31 4.19 -20.48 -18.14
CA ALA A 31 4.23 -19.34 -17.23
C ALA A 31 3.82 -18.05 -17.97
N HIS A 32 4.44 -17.76 -19.10
CA HIS A 32 4.11 -16.59 -19.92
C HIS A 32 2.63 -16.57 -20.39
N ALA A 33 2.09 -17.73 -20.79
CA ALA A 33 0.68 -17.82 -21.18
C ALA A 33 -0.28 -17.58 -19.98
N ALA A 34 0.09 -18.03 -18.78
CA ALA A 34 -0.69 -17.79 -17.55
C ALA A 34 -0.69 -16.31 -17.16
N GLU A 35 0.47 -15.65 -17.20
CA GLU A 35 0.59 -14.21 -16.95
C GLU A 35 -0.23 -13.38 -17.94
N GLU A 36 -0.15 -13.74 -19.25
CA GLU A 36 -0.94 -13.03 -20.28
C GLU A 36 -2.43 -13.24 -20.09
N LEU A 37 -2.87 -14.45 -19.71
CA LEU A 37 -4.28 -14.72 -19.39
C LEU A 37 -4.75 -13.84 -18.23
N VAL A 38 -4.00 -13.77 -17.13
CA VAL A 38 -4.32 -12.90 -15.99
C VAL A 38 -4.40 -11.44 -16.42
N ARG A 39 -3.43 -10.97 -17.19
CA ARG A 39 -3.40 -9.58 -17.71
C ARG A 39 -4.62 -9.25 -18.57
N VAL A 40 -5.05 -10.17 -19.44
CA VAL A 40 -6.24 -9.99 -20.28
C VAL A 40 -7.51 -9.97 -19.45
N LEU A 41 -7.64 -10.87 -18.46
CA LEU A 41 -8.78 -10.89 -17.53
C LEU A 41 -8.85 -9.61 -16.72
N MET A 42 -7.72 -9.11 -16.19
CA MET A 42 -7.66 -7.86 -15.46
C MET A 42 -8.17 -6.68 -16.29
N ARG A 43 -7.72 -6.58 -17.57
CA ARG A 43 -8.22 -5.51 -18.46
C ARG A 43 -9.72 -5.65 -18.74
N PHE A 44 -10.21 -6.87 -18.96
CA PHE A 44 -11.62 -7.11 -19.24
C PHE A 44 -12.51 -6.73 -18.03
N TYR A 45 -12.15 -7.18 -16.83
CA TYR A 45 -12.89 -6.86 -15.63
C TYR A 45 -12.76 -5.37 -15.26
N GLY A 46 -11.59 -4.77 -15.43
CA GLY A 46 -11.37 -3.35 -15.21
C GLY A 46 -12.27 -2.49 -16.10
N ALA A 47 -12.31 -2.77 -17.41
CA ALA A 47 -13.19 -2.05 -18.32
C ALA A 47 -14.68 -2.23 -17.98
N GLY A 48 -15.09 -3.43 -17.56
CA GLY A 48 -16.45 -3.68 -17.11
C GLY A 48 -16.79 -2.91 -15.83
N LEU A 49 -15.87 -2.88 -14.86
CA LEU A 49 -16.03 -2.15 -13.61
C LEU A 49 -16.09 -0.64 -13.84
N GLU A 50 -15.27 -0.09 -14.74
CA GLU A 50 -15.33 1.32 -15.13
C GLU A 50 -16.73 1.71 -15.64
N GLN A 51 -17.33 0.86 -16.49
CA GLN A 51 -18.70 1.09 -16.95
C GLN A 51 -19.74 1.01 -15.83
N VAL A 52 -19.59 0.07 -14.90
CA VAL A 52 -20.47 -0.02 -13.72
C VAL A 52 -20.37 1.26 -12.87
N VAL A 53 -19.15 1.74 -12.62
CA VAL A 53 -18.91 2.98 -11.88
C VAL A 53 -19.51 4.18 -12.62
N ALA A 54 -19.33 4.28 -13.94
CA ALA A 54 -19.88 5.36 -14.75
C ALA A 54 -21.42 5.39 -14.70
N VAL A 55 -22.07 4.24 -14.84
CA VAL A 55 -23.53 4.12 -14.72
C VAL A 55 -24.01 4.49 -13.32
N ALA A 56 -23.32 4.02 -12.28
CA ALA A 56 -23.64 4.34 -10.89
C ALA A 56 -23.53 5.84 -10.60
N LYS A 57 -22.46 6.49 -11.07
CA LYS A 57 -22.27 7.95 -10.96
C LYS A 57 -23.36 8.73 -11.70
N ALA A 58 -23.72 8.30 -12.91
CA ALA A 58 -24.79 8.92 -13.67
C ALA A 58 -26.16 8.83 -12.98
N ALA A 59 -26.43 7.73 -12.27
CA ALA A 59 -27.70 7.50 -11.58
C ALA A 59 -27.79 8.17 -10.21
N ALA A 60 -26.69 8.26 -9.44
CA ALA A 60 -26.70 8.64 -8.02
C ALA A 60 -25.63 9.67 -7.63
N GLY A 61 -24.88 10.20 -8.59
CA GLY A 61 -23.80 11.18 -8.36
C GLY A 61 -22.52 10.55 -7.81
N ASP A 62 -21.46 11.35 -7.67
CA ASP A 62 -20.13 10.86 -7.26
C ASP A 62 -20.09 10.23 -5.86
N ALA A 63 -20.97 10.66 -4.96
CA ALA A 63 -21.05 10.12 -3.61
C ALA A 63 -21.34 8.60 -3.55
N VAL A 64 -21.88 8.01 -4.64
CA VAL A 64 -22.13 6.57 -4.70
C VAL A 64 -20.83 5.76 -4.68
N VAL A 65 -19.76 6.25 -5.32
CA VAL A 65 -18.49 5.54 -5.37
C VAL A 65 -17.82 5.50 -4.00
N HIS A 66 -17.90 6.60 -3.23
CA HIS A 66 -17.43 6.61 -1.83
C HIS A 66 -18.21 5.61 -0.95
N ARG A 67 -19.51 5.43 -1.20
CA ARG A 67 -20.29 4.41 -0.48
C ARG A 67 -19.96 2.98 -0.89
N LEU A 68 -19.64 2.77 -2.18
CA LEU A 68 -19.14 1.48 -2.66
C LEU A 68 -17.79 1.15 -2.04
N ALA A 69 -16.88 2.13 -1.98
CA ALA A 69 -15.57 1.99 -1.35
C ALA A 69 -15.61 1.88 0.19
N ALA A 70 -16.79 1.94 0.82
CA ALA A 70 -16.93 1.63 2.25
C ALA A 70 -16.89 0.12 2.53
N ASP A 71 -17.13 -0.72 1.53
CA ASP A 71 -16.90 -2.17 1.62
C ASP A 71 -15.43 -2.47 1.28
N PRO A 72 -14.68 -3.18 2.15
CA PRO A 72 -13.24 -3.40 1.94
C PRO A 72 -12.89 -4.15 0.65
N LEU A 73 -13.69 -5.15 0.26
CA LEU A 73 -13.45 -5.91 -0.97
C LEU A 73 -13.71 -5.04 -2.21
N VAL A 74 -14.78 -4.24 -2.19
CA VAL A 74 -15.08 -3.30 -3.28
C VAL A 74 -14.02 -2.22 -3.34
N ALA A 75 -13.56 -1.69 -2.21
CA ALA A 75 -12.47 -0.71 -2.16
C ALA A 75 -11.19 -1.24 -2.81
N ALA A 76 -10.77 -2.46 -2.43
CA ALA A 76 -9.59 -3.12 -3.01
C ALA A 76 -9.76 -3.33 -4.53
N LEU A 77 -10.94 -3.77 -4.98
CA LEU A 77 -11.22 -3.96 -6.40
C LEU A 77 -11.18 -2.64 -7.19
N LEU A 78 -11.75 -1.55 -6.62
CA LEU A 78 -11.70 -0.23 -7.24
C LEU A 78 -10.26 0.31 -7.29
N ALA A 79 -9.47 0.10 -6.23
CA ALA A 79 -8.07 0.48 -6.17
C ALA A 79 -7.23 -0.24 -7.24
N LEU A 80 -7.39 -1.56 -7.36
CA LEU A 80 -6.68 -2.39 -8.33
C LEU A 80 -6.92 -1.97 -9.80
N HIS A 81 -8.00 -1.26 -10.07
CA HIS A 81 -8.39 -0.79 -11.40
C HIS A 81 -8.37 0.75 -11.55
N ASP A 82 -7.67 1.47 -10.67
CA ASP A 82 -7.55 2.94 -10.70
C ASP A 82 -8.91 3.68 -10.62
N LEU A 83 -9.92 3.06 -10.02
CA LEU A 83 -11.28 3.60 -9.90
C LEU A 83 -11.63 4.04 -8.48
N HIS A 84 -10.69 3.93 -7.53
CA HIS A 84 -10.92 4.28 -6.14
C HIS A 84 -11.13 5.81 -5.98
N PRO A 85 -12.18 6.25 -5.22
CA PRO A 85 -12.53 7.67 -5.12
C PRO A 85 -11.53 8.51 -4.31
N VAL A 86 -10.64 7.85 -3.54
CA VAL A 86 -9.59 8.50 -2.74
C VAL A 86 -8.25 8.18 -3.38
N PRO A 87 -7.39 9.18 -3.65
CA PRO A 87 -6.05 8.98 -4.20
C PRO A 87 -5.18 8.04 -3.35
N VAL A 88 -4.25 7.34 -4.00
CA VAL A 88 -3.38 6.34 -3.33
C VAL A 88 -2.56 6.97 -2.20
N GLU A 89 -2.04 8.19 -2.39
CA GLU A 89 -1.24 8.89 -1.39
C GLU A 89 -2.04 9.14 -0.11
N GLN A 90 -3.32 9.52 -0.24
CA GLN A 90 -4.19 9.74 0.91
C GLN A 90 -4.53 8.42 1.63
N ARG A 91 -4.69 7.33 0.89
CA ARG A 91 -4.94 6.00 1.48
C ARG A 91 -3.70 5.47 2.18
N VAL A 92 -2.51 5.69 1.59
CA VAL A 92 -1.23 5.36 2.23
C VAL A 92 -1.03 6.18 3.50
N GLU A 93 -1.30 7.48 3.49
CA GLU A 93 -1.19 8.30 4.72
C GLU A 93 -2.15 7.79 5.81
N HIS A 94 -3.38 7.39 5.44
CA HIS A 94 -4.32 6.77 6.37
C HIS A 94 -3.81 5.41 6.91
N ALA A 95 -3.13 4.62 6.07
CA ALA A 95 -2.48 3.39 6.47
C ALA A 95 -1.36 3.65 7.49
N LEU A 96 -0.52 4.65 7.23
CA LEU A 96 0.54 5.07 8.16
C LEU A 96 -0.04 5.55 9.49
N ASP A 97 -1.12 6.32 9.48
CA ASP A 97 -1.82 6.72 10.71
C ASP A 97 -2.34 5.52 11.51
N THR A 98 -2.84 4.51 10.82
CA THR A 98 -3.29 3.28 11.45
C THR A 98 -2.11 2.50 12.05
N ALA A 99 -1.01 2.39 11.31
CA ALA A 99 0.23 1.78 11.80
C ALA A 99 0.79 2.55 13.01
N ARG A 100 0.85 3.88 12.96
CA ARG A 100 1.28 4.74 14.09
C ARG A 100 0.45 4.47 15.34
N ARG A 101 -0.88 4.35 15.23
CA ARG A 101 -1.76 4.03 16.37
C ARG A 101 -1.51 2.64 16.93
N ARG A 102 -1.28 1.63 16.07
CA ARG A 102 -0.97 0.24 16.50
C ARG A 102 0.38 0.16 17.21
N LEU A 103 1.37 0.94 16.78
CA LEU A 103 2.73 0.95 17.30
C LEU A 103 2.92 1.86 18.51
N GLY A 104 1.98 2.76 18.82
CA GLY A 104 2.07 3.70 19.93
C GLY A 104 3.32 4.58 19.84
N SER A 105 4.13 4.60 20.89
CA SER A 105 5.35 5.43 20.94
C SER A 105 6.40 5.08 19.89
N HIS A 106 6.39 3.84 19.38
CA HIS A 106 7.32 3.39 18.34
C HIS A 106 6.90 3.87 16.93
N GLY A 107 5.67 4.35 16.76
CA GLY A 107 5.17 4.84 15.49
C GLY A 107 5.45 6.32 15.20
N SER A 108 6.00 7.08 16.14
CA SER A 108 6.16 8.54 16.02
C SER A 108 7.15 9.00 14.95
N GLY A 109 8.05 8.12 14.51
CA GLY A 109 9.06 8.41 13.49
C GLY A 109 8.74 7.86 12.10
N ILE A 110 7.49 7.54 11.80
CA ILE A 110 7.06 7.00 10.52
C ILE A 110 6.43 8.13 9.71
N SER A 111 6.88 8.36 8.48
CA SER A 111 6.28 9.34 7.58
C SER A 111 6.28 8.85 6.14
N LEU A 112 5.33 9.34 5.34
CA LEU A 112 5.32 9.11 3.90
C LEU A 112 6.45 9.94 3.26
N GLY A 113 7.29 9.28 2.47
CA GLY A 113 8.22 9.93 1.57
C GLY A 113 7.51 10.29 0.27
N GLU A 114 7.49 9.35 -0.67
CA GLU A 114 6.82 9.52 -1.96
C GLU A 114 6.20 8.20 -2.43
N VAL A 115 5.33 8.29 -3.42
CA VAL A 115 4.90 7.16 -4.24
C VAL A 115 5.56 7.36 -5.60
N ASP A 116 6.40 6.43 -6.01
CA ASP A 116 7.15 6.56 -7.25
C ASP A 116 6.32 6.19 -8.50
N ASP A 117 6.91 6.42 -9.67
CA ASP A 117 6.25 6.14 -10.95
C ASP A 117 6.00 4.63 -11.20
N ASP A 118 6.71 3.75 -10.50
CA ASP A 118 6.53 2.29 -10.54
C ASP A 118 5.49 1.81 -9.53
N GLY A 119 4.89 2.72 -8.77
CA GLY A 119 3.86 2.46 -7.76
C GLY A 119 4.41 1.93 -6.45
N ALA A 120 5.72 2.03 -6.18
CA ALA A 120 6.27 1.71 -4.88
C ALA A 120 6.14 2.90 -3.91
N VAL A 121 5.87 2.59 -2.65
CA VAL A 121 5.72 3.58 -1.58
C VAL A 121 6.99 3.67 -0.77
N HIS A 122 7.58 4.85 -0.71
CA HIS A 122 8.73 5.15 0.14
C HIS A 122 8.26 5.63 1.51
N VAL A 123 8.65 4.91 2.55
CA VAL A 123 8.33 5.24 3.95
C VAL A 123 9.60 5.62 4.68
N LEU A 124 9.64 6.83 5.22
CA LEU A 124 10.74 7.32 6.01
C LEU A 124 10.61 6.86 7.46
N LEU A 125 11.67 6.28 8.00
CA LEU A 125 11.75 5.87 9.40
C LEU A 125 12.79 6.72 10.14
N ALA A 126 12.35 7.48 11.14
CA ALA A 126 13.25 8.21 12.04
C ALA A 126 13.75 7.27 13.14
N GLY A 127 15.07 7.02 13.16
CA GLY A 127 15.74 6.27 14.20
C GLY A 127 15.84 4.76 13.95
N GLY A 128 17.03 4.27 13.64
CA GLY A 128 17.37 2.85 13.58
C GLY A 128 17.55 2.27 14.98
N GLY A 129 16.57 1.50 15.46
CA GLY A 129 16.61 0.81 16.76
C GLY A 129 16.16 -0.63 16.67
N CYS A 130 16.40 -1.42 17.74
CA CYS A 130 15.88 -2.78 17.89
C CYS A 130 14.35 -2.76 17.77
N GLY A 131 13.79 -3.49 16.80
CA GLY A 131 12.35 -3.54 16.52
C GLY A 131 11.96 -3.03 15.14
N SER A 132 12.94 -2.65 14.31
CA SER A 132 12.69 -2.14 12.95
C SER A 132 11.88 -3.12 12.09
N ASP A 133 12.08 -4.42 12.22
CA ASP A 133 11.38 -5.42 11.40
C ASP A 133 9.89 -5.50 11.75
N THR A 134 9.55 -5.53 13.04
CA THR A 134 8.14 -5.47 13.48
C THR A 134 7.44 -4.20 13.02
N ILE A 135 8.15 -3.05 13.04
CA ILE A 135 7.61 -1.78 12.55
C ILE A 135 7.34 -1.87 11.05
N LYS A 136 8.29 -2.39 10.29
CA LYS A 136 8.16 -2.59 8.84
C LYS A 136 6.98 -3.51 8.50
N ASP A 137 6.84 -4.63 9.20
CA ASP A 137 5.74 -5.58 8.99
C ASP A 137 4.37 -4.94 9.27
N VAL A 138 4.24 -4.18 10.36
CA VAL A 138 2.98 -3.48 10.69
C VAL A 138 2.65 -2.41 9.67
N VAL A 139 3.65 -1.66 9.19
CA VAL A 139 3.47 -0.62 8.18
C VAL A 139 3.13 -1.24 6.83
N ALA A 140 3.90 -2.24 6.38
CA ALA A 140 3.64 -2.92 5.11
C ALA A 140 2.24 -3.56 5.10
N GLY A 141 1.86 -4.24 6.18
CA GLY A 141 0.52 -4.83 6.31
C GLY A 141 -0.60 -3.78 6.25
N ALA A 142 -0.43 -2.64 6.90
CA ALA A 142 -1.43 -1.56 6.85
C ALA A 142 -1.55 -0.92 5.47
N ILE A 143 -0.43 -0.78 4.74
CA ILE A 143 -0.43 -0.26 3.36
C ILE A 143 -1.11 -1.26 2.42
N THR A 144 -0.76 -2.55 2.49
CA THR A 144 -1.40 -3.60 1.68
C THR A 144 -2.91 -3.69 1.91
N GLU A 145 -3.37 -3.45 3.16
CA GLU A 145 -4.80 -3.45 3.51
C GLU A 145 -5.57 -2.30 2.85
N LEU A 146 -4.98 -1.09 2.78
CA LEU A 146 -5.67 0.14 2.33
C LEU A 146 -5.28 0.60 0.92
N ALA A 147 -4.18 0.11 0.38
CA ALA A 147 -3.66 0.43 -0.95
C ALA A 147 -3.06 -0.83 -1.62
N PRO A 148 -3.90 -1.83 -1.95
CA PRO A 148 -3.44 -3.12 -2.48
C PRO A 148 -2.80 -3.03 -3.87
N GLU A 149 -2.97 -1.94 -4.60
CA GLU A 149 -2.36 -1.67 -5.89
C GLU A 149 -0.89 -1.24 -5.80
N VAL A 150 -0.40 -0.92 -4.60
CA VAL A 150 1.01 -0.55 -4.37
C VAL A 150 1.93 -1.72 -4.71
N SER A 151 2.92 -1.48 -5.57
CA SER A 151 3.82 -2.53 -6.07
C SER A 151 4.83 -3.01 -5.01
N GLY A 152 5.10 -2.18 -4.00
CA GLY A 152 6.02 -2.50 -2.91
C GLY A 152 6.16 -1.36 -1.90
N VAL A 153 6.75 -1.68 -0.74
CA VAL A 153 7.06 -0.69 0.29
C VAL A 153 8.57 -0.64 0.52
N VAL A 154 9.17 0.50 0.24
CA VAL A 154 10.59 0.78 0.45
C VAL A 154 10.74 1.57 1.74
N PHE A 155 11.63 1.13 2.62
CA PHE A 155 11.88 1.80 3.88
C PHE A 155 13.20 2.56 3.82
N ASP A 156 13.11 3.87 3.88
CA ASP A 156 14.24 4.78 3.89
C ASP A 156 14.50 5.31 5.29
N SER A 157 15.76 5.56 5.61
CA SER A 157 16.11 6.26 6.84
C SER A 157 15.94 7.77 6.62
N GLU A 158 15.26 8.43 7.55
CA GLU A 158 15.20 9.90 7.52
C GLU A 158 16.62 10.46 7.49
N PRO A 159 16.96 11.36 6.53
CA PRO A 159 18.28 11.95 6.48
C PRO A 159 18.54 12.64 7.82
N ALA A 160 19.67 12.31 8.45
CA ALA A 160 20.06 12.92 9.71
C ALA A 160 20.03 14.44 9.55
N GLY A 161 19.11 15.12 10.23
CA GLY A 161 19.00 16.57 10.22
C GLY A 161 20.38 17.20 10.48
N PRO A 162 20.63 18.45 10.07
CA PRO A 162 21.93 19.08 10.23
C PRO A 162 22.34 18.98 11.71
N ALA A 163 23.52 18.38 11.94
CA ALA A 163 24.07 18.21 13.27
C ALA A 163 24.03 19.56 13.99
N LEU A 164 23.25 19.67 15.06
CA LEU A 164 23.23 20.88 15.87
C LEU A 164 24.65 21.10 16.38
N LEU A 165 25.35 22.10 15.83
CA LEU A 165 26.65 22.53 16.32
C LEU A 165 26.47 22.93 17.78
N GLN A 166 26.93 22.09 18.72
CA GLN A 166 27.06 22.49 20.11
C GLN A 166 28.06 23.65 20.17
N ILE A 167 27.55 24.87 20.35
CA ILE A 167 28.38 26.04 20.66
C ILE A 167 28.88 25.83 22.09
N GLY A 168 30.04 25.23 22.22
CA GLY A 168 30.74 25.08 23.48
C GLY A 168 31.08 26.45 24.03
N MET A 169 30.40 26.90 25.09
CA MET A 169 30.81 28.06 25.85
C MET A 169 32.20 27.78 26.46
N ARG A 170 33.25 28.43 25.90
CA ARG A 170 34.56 28.51 26.54
C ARG A 170 34.39 29.24 27.84
N ARG A 171 34.56 28.55 28.97
CA ARG A 171 34.80 29.19 30.27
C ARG A 171 36.16 29.87 30.16
N THR A 172 36.18 31.22 30.13
CA THR A 172 37.38 32.00 30.41
C THR A 172 37.67 31.87 31.90
N ALA A 173 38.79 31.22 32.19
CA ALA A 173 39.36 31.26 33.55
C ALA A 173 39.89 32.68 33.80
N ALA A 174 39.39 33.38 34.82
CA ALA A 174 39.96 34.60 35.35
C ALA A 174 41.08 34.21 36.32
N THR A 175 42.25 34.83 36.12
CA THR A 175 43.40 34.83 37.01
C THR A 175 43.16 35.74 38.19
#